data_68f5be61a53c0e383890ed0a13dcced1
#
_entry.id   68f5be61a53c0e383890ed0a13dcced1
#
_cell.length_a   1.000
_cell.length_b   1.000
_cell.length_c   1.000
_cell.angle_alpha   90.00
_cell.angle_beta   90.00
_cell.angle_gamma   90.00
#
_symmetry.space_group_name_H-M   'P 1'
#
loop_
_entity.id
_entity.type
_entity.pdbx_description
1 polymer ?
#
loop_
_entity_poly.entity_id
_entity_poly.type
_entity_poly.pdbx_seq_one_letter_code
_entity_poly.pdbx_strand_id
1 'polypeptide(L)'
;RTIPTDVLLQPSQNQKLRFEALDEKGHILSEIKKTNFSKFIPATAKVKTEMDAQFKDDTISAAKGAKTSAGAWKGGNGELSGIFRGRVLDQLPFNENFETYNAVIDSKIDPGEKFAFPPLPWIGARFKWEVREINGNKALRKTLDRVLFQRAMTFIGHPDLSNYVMQADVMTDGNRRIKSDVGLVNQRYLIVLKGNANQLEVSSNQERLKVSVPYKVKYKTWYTLKSRVDLQSDGTAIIKGKVWPKGEDEPDKWTIEVPHKDGHGKGAPGLFGFSPQSQKPVYVDNISITPSK
;
A
#
# COMPACT_ATOMS: atom_id res chain seq x y z
N ARG A 1 10.63 -25.08 5.15
CA ARG A 1 10.11 -23.74 4.79
C ARG A 1 9.99 -23.57 3.28
N THR A 2 9.16 -22.62 2.85
CA THR A 2 9.05 -22.19 1.46
C THR A 2 9.86 -20.92 1.22
N ILE A 3 10.46 -20.76 0.04
CA ILE A 3 11.22 -19.60 -0.37
C ILE A 3 10.76 -19.17 -1.76
N PRO A 4 10.21 -17.95 -1.90
CA PRO A 4 9.84 -17.03 -0.83
C PRO A 4 8.65 -17.53 0.01
N THR A 5 8.51 -17.03 1.24
CA THR A 5 7.38 -17.32 2.14
C THR A 5 6.16 -16.45 1.87
N ASP A 6 6.36 -15.31 1.23
CA ASP A 6 5.34 -14.41 0.71
C ASP A 6 5.52 -14.22 -0.79
N VAL A 7 4.47 -14.49 -1.55
CA VAL A 7 4.46 -14.41 -3.02
C VAL A 7 3.61 -13.22 -3.44
N LEU A 8 4.16 -12.40 -4.32
CA LEU A 8 3.44 -11.29 -4.94
C LEU A 8 3.41 -11.54 -6.45
N LEU A 9 2.23 -11.64 -7.01
CA LEU A 9 2.01 -11.80 -8.44
C LEU A 9 1.11 -10.70 -8.98
N GLN A 10 1.25 -10.43 -10.25
CA GLN A 10 0.24 -9.75 -11.06
C GLN A 10 -0.38 -10.77 -12.04
N PRO A 11 -1.55 -10.50 -12.63
CA PRO A 11 -2.10 -11.35 -13.68
C PRO A 11 -1.06 -11.68 -14.75
N SER A 12 -1.04 -12.91 -15.22
CA SER A 12 -0.05 -13.50 -16.15
C SER A 12 1.35 -13.72 -15.59
N GLN A 13 1.58 -13.50 -14.32
CA GLN A 13 2.88 -13.77 -13.69
C GLN A 13 2.92 -15.12 -13.01
N ASN A 14 4.14 -15.64 -12.84
CA ASN A 14 4.42 -16.85 -12.07
C ASN A 14 5.65 -16.64 -11.20
N GLN A 15 5.77 -17.47 -10.17
CA GLN A 15 6.89 -17.50 -9.25
C GLN A 15 7.26 -18.94 -8.94
N LYS A 16 8.50 -19.31 -9.22
CA LYS A 16 9.06 -20.57 -8.77
C LYS A 16 9.37 -20.51 -7.28
N LEU A 17 9.01 -21.57 -6.56
CA LEU A 17 9.26 -21.73 -5.13
C LEU A 17 10.34 -22.77 -4.88
N ARG A 18 11.12 -22.58 -3.83
CA ARG A 18 12.07 -23.56 -3.31
C ARG A 18 11.62 -24.00 -1.93
N PHE A 19 11.83 -25.25 -1.62
CA PHE A 19 11.40 -25.85 -0.36
C PHE A 19 12.59 -26.45 0.38
N GLU A 20 12.71 -26.14 1.66
CA GLU A 20 13.79 -26.61 2.52
C GLU A 20 13.23 -27.30 3.76
N ALA A 21 13.79 -28.50 4.07
CA ALA A 21 13.59 -29.13 5.37
C ALA A 21 14.44 -28.44 6.42
N LEU A 22 13.85 -28.21 7.58
CA LEU A 22 14.53 -27.62 8.73
C LEU A 22 14.46 -28.61 9.90
N ASP A 23 15.50 -28.58 10.77
CA ASP A 23 15.43 -29.21 12.09
C ASP A 23 14.57 -28.35 13.05
N GLU A 24 14.41 -28.84 14.29
CA GLU A 24 13.66 -28.14 15.35
C GLU A 24 14.26 -26.80 15.77
N LYS A 25 15.53 -26.55 15.44
CA LYS A 25 16.25 -25.29 15.71
C LYS A 25 16.24 -24.34 14.51
N GLY A 26 15.67 -24.78 13.36
CA GLY A 26 15.57 -23.98 12.15
C GLY A 26 16.79 -24.09 11.22
N HIS A 27 17.73 -24.99 11.46
CA HIS A 27 18.85 -25.25 10.55
C HIS A 27 18.35 -26.00 9.30
N ILE A 28 18.92 -25.66 8.14
CA ILE A 28 18.60 -26.32 6.89
C ILE A 28 19.23 -27.71 6.86
N LEU A 29 18.40 -28.73 6.69
CA LEU A 29 18.82 -30.12 6.56
C LEU A 29 19.01 -30.51 5.09
N SER A 30 18.04 -30.17 4.24
CA SER A 30 18.08 -30.52 2.81
C SER A 30 17.08 -29.69 2.01
N GLU A 31 17.25 -29.68 0.69
CA GLU A 31 16.24 -29.20 -0.25
C GLU A 31 15.23 -30.31 -0.56
N ILE A 32 13.95 -29.95 -0.65
CA ILE A 32 12.86 -30.86 -0.96
C ILE A 32 12.40 -30.64 -2.40
N LYS A 33 12.49 -31.67 -3.24
CA LYS A 33 12.22 -31.56 -4.68
C LYS A 33 10.78 -31.85 -5.10
N LYS A 34 10.00 -32.54 -4.32
CA LYS A 34 8.60 -32.86 -4.65
C LYS A 34 7.70 -32.46 -3.49
N THR A 35 6.86 -31.49 -3.71
CA THR A 35 5.93 -30.97 -2.72
C THR A 35 4.56 -30.79 -3.36
N ASN A 36 3.52 -31.09 -2.59
CA ASN A 36 2.14 -30.85 -2.99
C ASN A 36 1.57 -29.76 -2.10
N PHE A 37 1.15 -28.65 -2.69
CA PHE A 37 0.50 -27.54 -1.99
C PHE A 37 -0.93 -27.36 -2.49
N SER A 38 -1.83 -27.12 -1.55
CA SER A 38 -3.22 -26.75 -1.81
C SER A 38 -3.58 -25.45 -1.10
N LYS A 39 -4.62 -24.81 -1.58
CA LYS A 39 -5.19 -23.61 -0.92
C LYS A 39 -5.52 -23.94 0.53
N PHE A 40 -5.21 -23.05 1.43
CA PHE A 40 -5.34 -23.25 2.86
C PHE A 40 -5.99 -22.06 3.55
N ILE A 41 -7.09 -22.35 4.24
CA ILE A 41 -7.77 -21.37 5.10
C ILE A 41 -7.63 -21.87 6.54
N PRO A 42 -6.86 -21.19 7.41
CA PRO A 42 -6.76 -21.56 8.81
C PRO A 42 -8.14 -21.59 9.48
N ALA A 43 -8.40 -22.56 10.33
CA ALA A 43 -9.67 -22.69 11.06
C ALA A 43 -9.97 -21.42 11.92
N THR A 44 -8.93 -20.74 12.39
CA THR A 44 -9.01 -19.52 13.18
C THR A 44 -9.13 -18.24 12.33
N ALA A 45 -9.14 -18.35 11.00
CA ALA A 45 -9.22 -17.20 10.12
C ALA A 45 -10.56 -16.49 10.26
N LYS A 46 -10.52 -15.22 10.64
CA LYS A 46 -11.72 -14.34 10.70
C LYS A 46 -12.25 -13.98 9.32
N VAL A 47 -11.38 -13.97 8.32
CA VAL A 47 -11.73 -13.73 6.92
C VAL A 47 -11.27 -14.93 6.11
N LYS A 48 -12.23 -15.57 5.46
CA LYS A 48 -11.96 -16.72 4.59
C LYS A 48 -11.73 -16.23 3.18
N THR A 49 -10.49 -16.25 2.73
CA THR A 49 -10.08 -15.80 1.40
C THR A 49 -9.08 -16.76 0.79
N GLU A 50 -9.05 -16.80 -0.52
CA GLU A 50 -8.14 -17.58 -1.32
C GLU A 50 -7.43 -16.69 -2.34
N MET A 51 -6.18 -16.99 -2.61
CA MET A 51 -5.45 -16.39 -3.72
C MET A 51 -5.95 -16.97 -5.05
N ASP A 52 -6.24 -16.11 -6.02
CA ASP A 52 -6.63 -16.51 -7.38
C ASP A 52 -5.38 -16.90 -8.19
N ALA A 53 -4.84 -18.05 -7.85
CA ALA A 53 -3.64 -18.63 -8.46
C ALA A 53 -3.72 -20.15 -8.45
N GLN A 54 -2.84 -20.79 -9.19
CA GLN A 54 -2.68 -22.23 -9.26
C GLN A 54 -1.24 -22.60 -8.91
N PHE A 55 -1.09 -23.68 -8.15
CA PHE A 55 0.23 -24.26 -7.84
C PHE A 55 0.39 -25.57 -8.61
N LYS A 56 1.47 -25.68 -9.34
CA LYS A 56 1.84 -26.90 -10.08
C LYS A 56 3.36 -27.10 -10.02
N ASP A 57 3.76 -28.31 -9.70
CA ASP A 57 5.15 -28.76 -9.54
C ASP A 57 5.90 -27.96 -8.46
N ASP A 58 6.52 -26.87 -8.74
CA ASP A 58 7.17 -25.95 -7.79
C ASP A 58 6.86 -24.49 -8.10
N THR A 59 5.85 -24.25 -8.92
CA THR A 59 5.54 -22.93 -9.46
C THR A 59 4.11 -22.53 -9.12
N ILE A 60 3.94 -21.32 -8.60
CA ILE A 60 2.63 -20.70 -8.45
C ILE A 60 2.43 -19.67 -9.58
N SER A 61 1.24 -19.70 -10.19
CA SER A 61 0.92 -18.88 -11.38
C SER A 61 -0.43 -18.21 -11.25
N ALA A 62 -0.51 -16.95 -11.59
CA ALA A 62 -1.75 -16.20 -11.75
C ALA A 62 -2.12 -16.14 -13.24
N ALA A 63 -3.36 -16.51 -13.58
CA ALA A 63 -3.87 -16.46 -14.95
C ALA A 63 -3.97 -15.01 -15.45
N LYS A 64 -4.14 -14.78 -16.76
CA LYS A 64 -4.31 -13.45 -17.36
C LYS A 64 -5.51 -12.68 -16.79
N GLY A 65 -6.59 -13.36 -16.42
CA GLY A 65 -7.78 -12.77 -15.80
C GLY A 65 -7.87 -12.95 -14.29
N ALA A 66 -6.76 -13.28 -13.62
CA ALA A 66 -6.76 -13.49 -12.17
C ALA A 66 -7.18 -12.22 -11.44
N LYS A 67 -8.10 -12.39 -10.47
CA LYS A 67 -8.64 -11.29 -9.67
C LYS A 67 -7.68 -10.93 -8.55
N THR A 68 -7.65 -9.65 -8.21
CA THR A 68 -6.97 -9.13 -7.03
C THR A 68 -7.44 -9.89 -5.79
N SER A 69 -6.52 -10.57 -5.11
CA SER A 69 -6.84 -11.55 -4.08
C SER A 69 -5.65 -11.82 -3.16
N ALA A 70 -5.92 -12.46 -2.03
CA ALA A 70 -4.87 -12.91 -1.13
C ALA A 70 -5.29 -14.24 -0.47
N GLY A 71 -4.32 -15.06 -0.15
CA GLY A 71 -4.57 -16.34 0.49
C GLY A 71 -3.30 -17.01 0.98
N ALA A 72 -3.46 -18.21 1.52
CA ALA A 72 -2.36 -19.07 1.94
C ALA A 72 -2.45 -20.43 1.26
N TRP A 73 -1.31 -21.08 1.18
CA TRP A 73 -1.14 -22.42 0.67
C TRP A 73 -0.43 -23.25 1.72
N LYS A 74 -0.91 -24.47 1.94
CA LYS A 74 -0.30 -25.43 2.85
C LYS A 74 0.00 -26.72 2.11
N GLY A 75 1.14 -27.30 2.39
CA GLY A 75 1.53 -28.58 1.81
C GLY A 75 2.88 -29.02 2.35
N GLY A 76 3.42 -30.07 1.76
CA GLY A 76 4.70 -30.60 2.18
C GLY A 76 5.05 -31.94 1.53
N ASN A 77 5.93 -32.68 2.17
CA ASN A 77 6.38 -33.98 1.75
C ASN A 77 6.55 -34.90 2.99
N GLY A 78 5.84 -36.00 3.03
CA GLY A 78 5.83 -36.90 4.20
C GLY A 78 5.34 -36.19 5.46
N GLU A 79 6.11 -36.26 6.52
CA GLU A 79 5.80 -35.62 7.81
C GLU A 79 6.10 -34.09 7.82
N LEU A 80 6.83 -33.61 6.82
CA LEU A 80 7.19 -32.22 6.73
C LEU A 80 6.05 -31.40 6.16
N SER A 81 5.70 -30.30 6.80
CA SER A 81 4.70 -29.37 6.29
C SER A 81 5.19 -27.93 6.32
N GLY A 82 4.66 -27.12 5.40
CA GLY A 82 4.97 -25.69 5.31
C GLY A 82 3.78 -24.91 4.83
N ILE A 83 3.81 -23.61 5.08
CA ILE A 83 2.81 -22.66 4.62
C ILE A 83 3.53 -21.49 3.93
N PHE A 84 2.99 -21.05 2.81
CA PHE A 84 3.33 -19.75 2.25
C PHE A 84 2.06 -18.92 2.02
N ARG A 85 2.23 -17.62 1.94
CA ARG A 85 1.15 -16.69 1.65
C ARG A 85 1.38 -16.05 0.28
N GLY A 86 0.30 -15.65 -0.36
CA GLY A 86 0.41 -14.99 -1.64
C GLY A 86 -0.68 -13.96 -1.87
N ARG A 87 -0.39 -13.07 -2.81
CA ARG A 87 -1.30 -12.03 -3.29
C ARG A 87 -1.22 -11.94 -4.79
N VAL A 88 -2.38 -11.75 -5.41
CA VAL A 88 -2.48 -11.22 -6.76
C VAL A 88 -2.80 -9.74 -6.60
N LEU A 89 -1.93 -8.90 -7.14
CA LEU A 89 -2.03 -7.44 -7.08
C LEU A 89 -2.52 -6.89 -8.43
N ASP A 90 -3.17 -5.75 -8.39
CA ASP A 90 -3.66 -5.08 -9.59
C ASP A 90 -2.52 -4.67 -10.53
N GLN A 91 -2.83 -4.68 -11.82
CA GLN A 91 -1.98 -4.06 -12.85
C GLN A 91 -2.35 -2.59 -13.04
N LEU A 92 -1.46 -1.83 -13.66
CA LEU A 92 -1.75 -0.46 -14.06
C LEU A 92 -2.49 -0.45 -15.43
N PRO A 93 -3.44 0.47 -15.65
CA PRO A 93 -3.90 1.51 -14.70
C PRO A 93 -4.78 0.94 -13.59
N PHE A 94 -4.70 1.54 -12.41
CA PHE A 94 -5.47 1.18 -11.23
C PHE A 94 -6.24 2.39 -10.69
N ASN A 95 -7.51 2.19 -10.29
CA ASN A 95 -8.35 3.22 -9.66
C ASN A 95 -9.13 2.62 -8.50
N GLU A 96 -9.27 3.37 -7.40
CA GLU A 96 -10.07 2.99 -6.24
C GLU A 96 -10.73 4.22 -5.62
N ASN A 97 -12.06 4.22 -5.51
CA ASN A 97 -12.88 5.29 -4.93
C ASN A 97 -13.70 4.83 -3.70
N PHE A 98 -13.52 3.59 -3.27
CA PHE A 98 -14.18 2.98 -2.12
C PHE A 98 -15.70 2.91 -2.13
N GLU A 99 -16.39 3.39 -3.14
CA GLU A 99 -17.86 3.46 -3.15
C GLU A 99 -18.56 2.10 -3.12
N THR A 100 -17.89 1.04 -3.58
CA THR A 100 -18.42 -0.33 -3.56
C THR A 100 -18.33 -1.04 -2.23
N TYR A 101 -17.63 -0.46 -1.23
CA TYR A 101 -17.43 -1.08 0.07
C TYR A 101 -18.64 -0.88 0.99
N ASN A 102 -19.08 -1.94 1.67
CA ASN A 102 -20.15 -1.89 2.64
C ASN A 102 -19.58 -1.78 4.06
N ALA A 103 -19.77 -0.64 4.71
CA ALA A 103 -19.39 -0.41 6.11
C ALA A 103 -20.41 -1.08 7.04
N VAL A 104 -20.13 -2.32 7.43
CA VAL A 104 -21.03 -3.13 8.28
C VAL A 104 -20.39 -3.57 9.58
N ILE A 105 -19.10 -3.31 9.78
CA ILE A 105 -18.34 -3.74 10.95
C ILE A 105 -18.35 -2.60 11.99
N ASP A 106 -18.74 -2.91 13.22
CA ASP A 106 -18.75 -1.92 14.30
C ASP A 106 -17.32 -1.49 14.66
N SER A 107 -17.10 -0.19 14.72
CA SER A 107 -15.81 0.36 15.10
C SER A 107 -15.57 0.19 16.61
N LYS A 108 -14.38 -0.29 16.95
CA LYS A 108 -13.94 -0.35 18.35
C LYS A 108 -13.37 0.99 18.86
N ILE A 109 -13.01 1.87 17.93
CA ILE A 109 -12.34 3.15 18.22
C ILE A 109 -13.37 4.27 18.37
N ASP A 110 -14.41 4.24 17.53
CA ASP A 110 -15.49 5.23 17.52
C ASP A 110 -16.83 4.49 17.70
N PRO A 111 -17.32 4.34 18.93
CA PRO A 111 -18.58 3.63 19.22
C PRO A 111 -19.77 4.24 18.46
N GLY A 112 -20.57 3.38 17.82
CA GLY A 112 -21.70 3.79 16.99
C GLY A 112 -21.36 3.98 15.50
N GLU A 113 -20.09 4.06 15.16
CA GLU A 113 -19.64 4.14 13.77
C GLU A 113 -19.37 2.74 13.18
N LYS A 114 -19.57 2.62 11.88
CA LYS A 114 -19.29 1.38 11.13
C LYS A 114 -18.19 1.61 10.09
N PHE A 115 -17.50 0.52 9.74
CA PHE A 115 -16.45 0.55 8.74
C PHE A 115 -16.43 -0.71 7.88
N ALA A 116 -15.69 -0.67 6.78
CA ALA A 116 -15.25 -1.85 6.04
C ALA A 116 -13.71 -1.91 6.05
N PHE A 117 -13.17 -3.12 5.93
CA PHE A 117 -11.73 -3.28 5.75
C PHE A 117 -11.30 -2.81 4.36
N PRO A 118 -10.13 -2.17 4.24
CA PRO A 118 -9.53 -1.87 2.93
C PRO A 118 -9.24 -3.15 2.15
N PRO A 119 -8.92 -3.06 0.85
CA PRO A 119 -8.60 -4.21 0.00
C PRO A 119 -7.61 -5.16 0.66
N LEU A 120 -7.94 -6.45 0.68
CA LEU A 120 -7.16 -7.47 1.40
C LEU A 120 -5.71 -7.59 0.87
N PRO A 121 -5.45 -7.50 -0.45
CA PRO A 121 -4.09 -7.59 -0.98
C PRO A 121 -3.18 -6.43 -0.60
N TRP A 122 -3.74 -5.29 -0.17
CA TRP A 122 -2.93 -4.15 0.24
C TRP A 122 -2.09 -4.47 1.48
N ILE A 123 -0.79 -4.27 1.38
CA ILE A 123 0.14 -4.64 2.44
C ILE A 123 0.13 -3.56 3.53
N GLY A 124 -0.12 -3.99 4.77
CA GLY A 124 -0.14 -3.10 5.94
C GLY A 124 -1.40 -2.25 6.09
N ALA A 125 -2.46 -2.48 5.29
CA ALA A 125 -3.67 -1.66 5.32
C ALA A 125 -4.61 -1.99 6.49
N ARG A 126 -4.98 -3.27 6.65
CA ARG A 126 -6.11 -3.70 7.48
C ARG A 126 -6.06 -3.32 8.97
N PHE A 127 -4.89 -3.07 9.53
CA PHE A 127 -4.74 -2.71 10.95
C PHE A 127 -4.58 -1.21 11.18
N LYS A 128 -4.48 -0.44 10.10
CA LYS A 128 -4.13 0.97 10.15
C LYS A 128 -5.10 1.86 9.41
N TRP A 129 -5.98 1.26 8.60
CA TRP A 129 -6.93 1.96 7.76
C TRP A 129 -8.27 1.27 7.76
N GLU A 130 -9.33 2.06 7.62
CA GLU A 130 -10.72 1.65 7.52
C GLU A 130 -11.40 2.43 6.40
N VAL A 131 -12.26 1.78 5.63
CA VAL A 131 -13.18 2.48 4.72
C VAL A 131 -14.38 2.92 5.52
N ARG A 132 -14.66 4.22 5.51
CA ARG A 132 -15.77 4.83 6.24
C ARG A 132 -16.57 5.77 5.37
N GLU A 133 -17.82 5.96 5.73
CA GLU A 133 -18.66 6.99 5.16
C GLU A 133 -18.35 8.35 5.83
N ILE A 134 -18.15 9.38 5.02
CA ILE A 134 -17.79 10.73 5.45
C ILE A 134 -18.62 11.71 4.63
N ASN A 135 -19.66 12.28 5.21
CA ASN A 135 -20.58 13.21 4.55
C ASN A 135 -21.18 12.65 3.25
N GLY A 136 -21.62 11.37 3.28
CA GLY A 136 -22.24 10.71 2.13
C GLY A 136 -21.29 10.18 1.07
N ASN A 137 -19.97 10.26 1.29
CA ASN A 137 -18.92 9.73 0.43
C ASN A 137 -18.09 8.70 1.20
N LYS A 138 -17.66 7.63 0.55
CA LYS A 138 -16.80 6.63 1.19
C LYS A 138 -15.34 6.93 0.93
N ALA A 139 -14.57 6.94 1.98
CA ALA A 139 -13.14 7.21 1.91
C ALA A 139 -12.34 6.32 2.86
N LEU A 140 -11.09 6.14 2.57
CA LEU A 140 -10.14 5.44 3.43
C LEU A 140 -9.72 6.38 4.56
N ARG A 141 -10.01 6.00 5.81
CA ARG A 141 -9.62 6.72 7.02
C ARG A 141 -8.51 5.98 7.73
N LYS A 142 -7.45 6.69 8.09
CA LYS A 142 -6.41 6.13 8.95
C LYS A 142 -6.93 5.98 10.37
N THR A 143 -6.76 4.77 10.93
CA THR A 143 -7.10 4.49 12.32
C THR A 143 -5.94 4.79 13.27
N LEU A 144 -6.24 5.05 14.53
CA LEU A 144 -5.29 5.13 15.61
C LEU A 144 -5.89 4.47 16.86
N ASP A 145 -5.65 3.18 17.02
CA ASP A 145 -6.05 2.44 18.23
C ASP A 145 -4.93 2.42 19.29
N ARG A 146 -3.69 2.69 18.89
CA ARG A 146 -2.51 2.73 19.78
C ARG A 146 -1.52 3.79 19.33
N VAL A 147 -0.78 4.35 20.29
CA VAL A 147 0.28 5.35 20.02
C VAL A 147 1.31 4.84 19.02
N LEU A 148 1.63 3.54 19.03
CA LEU A 148 2.55 2.91 18.08
C LEU A 148 2.12 3.03 16.61
N PHE A 149 0.84 3.28 16.33
CA PHE A 149 0.31 3.40 14.98
C PHE A 149 0.07 4.84 14.53
N GLN A 150 0.66 5.83 15.21
CA GLN A 150 0.59 7.22 14.77
C GLN A 150 1.01 7.39 13.31
N ARG A 151 2.05 6.68 12.89
CA ARG A 151 2.52 6.63 11.50
C ARG A 151 2.06 5.32 10.85
N ALA A 152 1.45 5.44 9.67
CA ALA A 152 1.01 4.29 8.88
C ALA A 152 1.46 4.43 7.44
N MET A 153 1.99 3.36 6.87
CA MET A 153 2.14 3.18 5.43
C MET A 153 1.38 1.94 5.00
N THR A 154 0.82 2.00 3.81
CA THR A 154 0.25 0.85 3.12
C THR A 154 0.70 0.84 1.67
N PHE A 155 0.91 -0.35 1.10
CA PHE A 155 1.36 -0.52 -0.27
C PHE A 155 0.27 -1.21 -1.09
N ILE A 156 -0.03 -0.63 -2.25
CA ILE A 156 -1.15 -1.01 -3.10
C ILE A 156 -0.71 -1.98 -4.19
N GLY A 157 0.39 -1.67 -4.86
CA GLY A 157 0.85 -2.40 -6.04
C GLY A 157 2.11 -3.23 -5.82
N HIS A 158 2.58 -3.83 -6.92
CA HIS A 158 3.78 -4.67 -6.92
C HIS A 158 5.05 -3.83 -6.69
N PRO A 159 6.04 -4.32 -5.92
CA PRO A 159 7.27 -3.57 -5.63
C PRO A 159 8.19 -3.36 -6.83
N ASP A 160 7.98 -4.09 -7.92
CA ASP A 160 8.73 -3.92 -9.17
C ASP A 160 8.12 -2.89 -10.12
N LEU A 161 7.03 -2.24 -9.74
CA LEU A 161 6.47 -1.16 -10.55
C LEU A 161 7.42 0.04 -10.61
N SER A 162 7.50 0.64 -11.80
CA SER A 162 8.27 1.82 -12.11
C SER A 162 7.52 2.69 -13.13
N ASN A 163 7.99 3.92 -13.33
CA ASN A 163 7.46 4.82 -14.35
C ASN A 163 5.92 4.95 -14.30
N TYR A 164 5.41 5.40 -13.17
CA TYR A 164 3.98 5.65 -12.99
C TYR A 164 3.71 6.99 -12.32
N VAL A 165 2.56 7.54 -12.63
CA VAL A 165 1.96 8.68 -11.92
C VAL A 165 0.97 8.15 -10.90
N MET A 166 1.04 8.64 -9.69
CA MET A 166 0.05 8.35 -8.65
C MET A 166 -0.63 9.64 -8.21
N GLN A 167 -1.95 9.60 -8.12
CA GLN A 167 -2.79 10.71 -7.66
C GLN A 167 -3.83 10.17 -6.67
N ALA A 168 -4.18 10.97 -5.69
CA ALA A 168 -5.31 10.72 -4.81
C ALA A 168 -5.86 12.01 -4.23
N ASP A 169 -7.12 12.00 -3.83
CA ASP A 169 -7.68 13.02 -2.99
C ASP A 169 -7.30 12.74 -1.54
N VAL A 170 -6.81 13.74 -0.83
CA VAL A 170 -6.30 13.61 0.52
C VAL A 170 -6.85 14.71 1.42
N MET A 171 -7.09 14.38 2.69
CA MET A 171 -7.54 15.36 3.67
C MET A 171 -6.83 15.13 5.01
N THR A 172 -6.31 16.21 5.58
CA THR A 172 -5.81 16.22 6.96
C THR A 172 -6.92 16.61 7.91
N ASP A 173 -6.95 16.02 9.10
CA ASP A 173 -7.78 16.50 10.20
C ASP A 173 -6.93 17.21 11.25
N GLY A 174 -7.59 17.86 12.19
CA GLY A 174 -6.91 18.58 13.26
C GLY A 174 -7.63 19.83 13.71
N ASN A 175 -6.83 20.74 14.21
CA ASN A 175 -7.26 22.08 14.61
C ASN A 175 -6.14 23.08 14.29
N ARG A 176 -6.31 24.33 14.75
CA ARG A 176 -5.32 25.39 14.51
C ARG A 176 -3.91 25.04 15.01
N ARG A 177 -3.78 24.22 16.07
CA ARG A 177 -2.49 23.92 16.74
C ARG A 177 -1.88 22.61 16.29
N ILE A 178 -2.71 21.60 16.05
CA ILE A 178 -2.25 20.24 15.74
C ILE A 178 -3.03 19.70 14.55
N LYS A 179 -2.33 19.35 13.49
CA LYS A 179 -2.88 18.75 12.27
C LYS A 179 -2.16 17.43 11.98
N SER A 180 -2.82 16.55 11.28
CA SER A 180 -2.25 15.31 10.74
C SER A 180 -1.48 15.58 9.44
N ASP A 181 -0.69 14.58 9.00
CA ASP A 181 0.03 14.59 7.73
C ASP A 181 -0.47 13.43 6.86
N VAL A 182 -0.63 13.67 5.57
CA VAL A 182 -1.07 12.67 4.60
C VAL A 182 -0.22 12.73 3.34
N GLY A 183 0.01 11.60 2.69
CA GLY A 183 0.84 11.57 1.50
C GLY A 183 0.77 10.29 0.69
N LEU A 184 1.52 10.30 -0.39
CA LEU A 184 1.69 9.21 -1.33
C LEU A 184 3.08 8.61 -1.19
N VAL A 185 3.19 7.32 -1.51
CA VAL A 185 4.47 6.64 -1.72
C VAL A 185 4.60 6.33 -3.20
N ASN A 186 5.65 6.81 -3.84
CA ASN A 186 5.94 6.56 -5.26
C ASN A 186 7.40 6.14 -5.40
N GLN A 187 7.63 4.91 -5.89
CA GLN A 187 8.98 4.35 -6.06
C GLN A 187 9.91 4.55 -4.85
N ARG A 188 9.39 4.30 -3.61
CA ARG A 188 10.07 4.47 -2.31
C ARG A 188 10.25 5.92 -1.84
N TYR A 189 9.84 6.91 -2.61
CA TYR A 189 9.75 8.30 -2.16
C TYR A 189 8.44 8.55 -1.46
N LEU A 190 8.49 9.35 -0.40
CA LEU A 190 7.34 9.87 0.31
C LEU A 190 7.08 11.29 -0.16
N ILE A 191 5.89 11.56 -0.66
CA ILE A 191 5.41 12.88 -1.03
C ILE A 191 4.28 13.23 -0.07
N VAL A 192 4.55 14.12 0.90
CA VAL A 192 3.70 14.28 2.09
C VAL A 192 3.25 15.73 2.25
N LEU A 193 1.94 15.92 2.34
CA LEU A 193 1.33 17.18 2.76
C LEU A 193 1.40 17.25 4.30
N LYS A 194 2.30 18.11 4.80
CA LYS A 194 2.60 18.27 6.22
C LYS A 194 1.67 19.30 6.85
N GLY A 195 0.68 18.80 7.61
CA GLY A 195 -0.35 19.66 8.17
C GLY A 195 0.18 20.72 9.14
N ASN A 196 1.00 20.36 10.11
CA ASN A 196 1.55 21.32 11.08
C ASN A 196 2.62 22.22 10.49
N ALA A 197 3.51 21.67 9.67
CA ALA A 197 4.60 22.43 9.08
C ALA A 197 4.13 23.36 7.94
N ASN A 198 2.91 23.18 7.43
CA ASN A 198 2.38 23.90 6.26
C ASN A 198 3.35 23.83 5.08
N GLN A 199 3.67 22.62 4.65
CA GLN A 199 4.59 22.40 3.54
C GLN A 199 4.26 21.11 2.79
N LEU A 200 4.70 21.03 1.53
CA LEU A 200 4.80 19.81 0.78
C LEU A 200 6.25 19.29 0.88
N GLU A 201 6.42 18.06 1.32
CA GLU A 201 7.73 17.43 1.58
C GLU A 201 7.93 16.24 0.66
N VAL A 202 9.11 16.12 0.06
CA VAL A 202 9.63 14.92 -0.57
C VAL A 202 10.74 14.37 0.31
N SER A 203 10.67 13.06 0.62
CA SER A 203 11.71 12.39 1.40
C SER A 203 11.91 10.93 0.96
N SER A 204 13.05 10.37 1.31
CA SER A 204 13.34 8.94 1.18
C SER A 204 13.88 8.40 2.50
N ASN A 205 13.41 7.21 2.89
CA ASN A 205 13.95 6.53 4.08
C ASN A 205 15.21 5.70 3.76
N GLN A 206 15.47 5.43 2.49
CA GLN A 206 16.64 4.67 2.07
C GLN A 206 17.91 5.54 2.09
N GLU A 207 17.73 6.84 1.84
CA GLU A 207 18.79 7.84 1.90
C GLU A 207 18.32 9.06 2.69
N ARG A 208 19.25 9.93 3.10
CA ARG A 208 18.93 11.15 3.85
C ARG A 208 18.42 12.27 2.93
N LEU A 209 17.51 11.91 2.00
CA LEU A 209 16.84 12.89 1.16
C LEU A 209 15.63 13.45 1.92
N LYS A 210 15.61 14.76 2.10
CA LYS A 210 14.46 15.46 2.65
C LYS A 210 14.45 16.90 2.15
N VAL A 211 13.48 17.24 1.31
CA VAL A 211 13.30 18.58 0.73
C VAL A 211 11.84 18.97 0.89
N SER A 212 11.58 20.22 1.22
CA SER A 212 10.22 20.73 1.39
C SER A 212 10.07 22.15 0.83
N VAL A 213 8.85 22.46 0.41
CA VAL A 213 8.43 23.81 0.00
C VAL A 213 7.24 24.26 0.82
N PRO A 214 7.08 25.55 1.13
CA PRO A 214 5.91 26.08 1.83
C PRO A 214 4.61 25.77 1.07
N TYR A 215 3.60 25.26 1.77
CA TYR A 215 2.25 25.08 1.27
C TYR A 215 1.24 25.16 2.41
N LYS A 216 0.35 26.14 2.36
CA LYS A 216 -0.63 26.38 3.44
C LYS A 216 -1.69 25.31 3.47
N VAL A 217 -1.66 24.44 4.49
CA VAL A 217 -2.60 23.34 4.68
C VAL A 217 -3.76 23.79 5.58
N LYS A 218 -4.97 23.72 5.06
CA LYS A 218 -6.21 23.85 5.83
C LYS A 218 -6.67 22.48 6.27
N TYR A 219 -6.95 22.26 7.56
CA TYR A 219 -7.51 21.02 8.05
C TYR A 219 -8.97 20.84 7.60
N LYS A 220 -9.45 19.60 7.51
CA LYS A 220 -10.79 19.26 7.02
C LYS A 220 -11.09 19.83 5.61
N THR A 221 -10.05 19.95 4.81
CA THR A 221 -10.13 20.41 3.42
C THR A 221 -9.53 19.33 2.53
N TRP A 222 -10.26 18.94 1.50
CA TRP A 222 -9.80 18.00 0.50
C TRP A 222 -8.85 18.68 -0.48
N TYR A 223 -7.75 18.01 -0.76
CA TYR A 223 -6.75 18.36 -1.75
C TYR A 223 -6.56 17.19 -2.70
N THR A 224 -6.25 17.47 -3.95
CA THR A 224 -5.70 16.47 -4.85
C THR A 224 -4.19 16.53 -4.76
N LEU A 225 -3.56 15.39 -4.45
CA LEU A 225 -2.11 15.21 -4.37
C LEU A 225 -1.66 14.29 -5.49
N LYS A 226 -0.67 14.73 -6.28
CA LYS A 226 -0.15 13.99 -7.43
C LYS A 226 1.36 13.84 -7.31
N SER A 227 1.89 12.67 -7.68
CA SER A 227 3.31 12.37 -7.65
C SER A 227 3.78 11.65 -8.90
N ARG A 228 5.00 11.97 -9.34
CA ARG A 228 5.71 11.29 -10.44
C ARG A 228 7.18 11.21 -10.12
N VAL A 229 7.82 10.14 -10.56
CA VAL A 229 9.27 9.96 -10.52
C VAL A 229 9.76 9.79 -11.95
N ASP A 230 10.57 10.72 -12.40
CA ASP A 230 11.18 10.69 -13.73
C ASP A 230 12.61 10.14 -13.60
N LEU A 231 12.79 8.88 -13.95
CA LEU A 231 14.09 8.24 -14.00
C LEU A 231 14.83 8.67 -15.26
N GLN A 232 16.12 9.00 -15.10
CA GLN A 232 17.00 9.36 -16.19
C GLN A 232 17.87 8.14 -16.58
N SER A 233 18.38 8.15 -17.78
CA SER A 233 19.23 7.08 -18.30
C SER A 233 20.56 6.92 -17.56
N ASP A 234 21.02 7.96 -16.88
CA ASP A 234 22.23 7.99 -16.06
C ASP A 234 22.01 7.48 -14.61
N GLY A 235 20.80 7.02 -14.28
CA GLY A 235 20.45 6.53 -12.96
C GLY A 235 20.00 7.60 -11.97
N THR A 236 20.01 8.87 -12.36
CA THR A 236 19.41 9.93 -11.55
C THR A 236 17.89 9.95 -11.65
N ALA A 237 17.22 10.66 -10.77
CA ALA A 237 15.77 10.84 -10.81
C ALA A 237 15.36 12.28 -10.50
N ILE A 238 14.21 12.69 -11.01
CA ILE A 238 13.52 13.91 -10.57
C ILE A 238 12.19 13.49 -9.94
N ILE A 239 12.07 13.71 -8.64
CA ILE A 239 10.86 13.41 -7.90
C ILE A 239 9.97 14.66 -7.93
N LYS A 240 8.74 14.47 -8.40
CA LYS A 240 7.78 15.56 -8.61
C LYS A 240 6.57 15.38 -7.73
N GLY A 241 6.16 16.45 -7.06
CA GLY A 241 4.94 16.52 -6.25
C GLY A 241 4.12 17.73 -6.61
N LYS A 242 2.80 17.55 -6.73
CA LYS A 242 1.84 18.62 -7.01
C LYS A 242 0.66 18.49 -6.06
N VAL A 243 0.17 19.60 -5.52
CA VAL A 243 -0.98 19.62 -4.63
C VAL A 243 -1.83 20.84 -4.91
N TRP A 244 -3.16 20.67 -4.94
CA TRP A 244 -4.14 21.75 -5.11
C TRP A 244 -5.46 21.40 -4.40
N PRO A 245 -6.31 22.38 -4.07
CA PRO A 245 -7.63 22.12 -3.51
C PRO A 245 -8.49 21.26 -4.45
N LYS A 246 -9.16 20.24 -3.92
CA LYS A 246 -10.07 19.40 -4.71
C LYS A 246 -11.19 20.26 -5.32
N GLY A 247 -11.43 20.08 -6.60
CA GLY A 247 -12.44 20.83 -7.38
C GLY A 247 -11.89 22.07 -8.08
N GLU A 248 -10.64 22.44 -7.82
CA GLU A 248 -9.93 23.45 -8.63
C GLU A 248 -9.18 22.77 -9.78
N ASP A 249 -8.80 23.55 -10.79
CA ASP A 249 -8.02 23.06 -11.92
C ASP A 249 -6.62 22.64 -11.49
N GLU A 250 -6.09 21.58 -12.13
CA GLU A 250 -4.72 21.14 -11.91
C GLU A 250 -3.72 22.22 -12.32
N PRO A 251 -2.83 22.70 -11.42
CA PRO A 251 -1.81 23.67 -11.77
C PRO A 251 -0.86 23.15 -12.85
N ASP A 252 -0.41 24.00 -13.78
CA ASP A 252 0.54 23.62 -14.82
C ASP A 252 1.89 23.19 -14.22
N LYS A 253 2.37 23.91 -13.22
CA LYS A 253 3.68 23.67 -12.60
C LYS A 253 3.60 22.68 -11.45
N TRP A 254 4.64 21.87 -11.30
CA TRP A 254 4.85 21.07 -10.11
C TRP A 254 5.07 21.97 -8.89
N THR A 255 4.45 21.63 -7.76
CA THR A 255 4.64 22.37 -6.50
C THR A 255 6.06 22.16 -5.96
N ILE A 256 6.61 20.96 -6.15
CA ILE A 256 7.97 20.63 -5.77
C ILE A 256 8.59 19.69 -6.82
N GLU A 257 9.85 19.96 -7.18
CA GLU A 257 10.69 19.07 -8.00
C GLU A 257 12.03 18.89 -7.29
N VAL A 258 12.43 17.63 -7.07
CA VAL A 258 13.63 17.29 -6.29
C VAL A 258 14.53 16.38 -7.13
N PRO A 259 15.69 16.85 -7.57
CA PRO A 259 16.68 15.99 -8.19
C PRO A 259 17.30 15.05 -7.13
N HIS A 260 17.52 13.82 -7.52
CA HIS A 260 18.16 12.79 -6.71
C HIS A 260 19.20 12.03 -7.52
N LYS A 261 20.42 11.97 -7.00
CA LYS A 261 21.57 11.41 -7.70
C LYS A 261 21.43 9.91 -7.92
N ASP A 262 20.93 9.18 -6.90
CA ASP A 262 20.76 7.73 -6.94
C ASP A 262 19.26 7.40 -6.94
N GLY A 263 18.63 7.53 -8.11
CA GLY A 263 17.21 7.38 -8.29
C GLY A 263 16.70 5.98 -7.94
N HIS A 264 15.58 5.90 -7.22
CA HIS A 264 14.93 4.62 -6.98
C HIS A 264 14.24 4.14 -8.24
N GLY A 265 14.80 3.11 -8.89
CA GLY A 265 14.33 2.59 -10.18
C GLY A 265 12.96 1.92 -10.13
N LYS A 266 12.55 1.42 -8.97
CA LYS A 266 11.28 0.70 -8.77
C LYS A 266 10.78 0.80 -7.33
N GLY A 267 9.49 0.56 -7.14
CA GLY A 267 8.87 0.48 -5.82
C GLY A 267 7.35 0.48 -5.91
N ALA A 268 6.70 -0.12 -4.93
CA ALA A 268 5.24 -0.17 -4.86
C ALA A 268 4.63 1.23 -4.66
N PRO A 269 3.54 1.56 -5.35
CA PRO A 269 2.71 2.69 -4.97
C PRO A 269 2.07 2.46 -3.61
N GLY A 270 1.86 3.53 -2.85
CA GLY A 270 1.30 3.41 -1.53
C GLY A 270 0.83 4.72 -0.93
N LEU A 271 0.31 4.63 0.29
CA LEU A 271 -0.23 5.75 1.05
C LEU A 271 0.55 5.93 2.35
N PHE A 272 0.65 7.17 2.77
CA PHE A 272 1.23 7.57 4.04
C PHE A 272 0.22 8.36 4.87
N GLY A 273 0.16 8.08 6.16
CA GLY A 273 -0.62 8.88 7.11
C GLY A 273 0.10 9.00 8.45
N PHE A 274 0.07 10.18 9.02
CA PHE A 274 0.51 10.44 10.39
C PHE A 274 -0.60 11.15 11.14
N SER A 275 -1.03 10.54 12.25
CA SER A 275 -2.04 11.11 13.15
C SER A 275 -1.42 11.34 14.50
N PRO A 276 -1.21 12.59 14.92
CA PRO A 276 -0.60 12.87 16.23
C PRO A 276 -1.52 12.47 17.38
N GLN A 277 -2.83 12.37 17.14
CA GLN A 277 -3.85 11.97 18.09
C GLN A 277 -4.96 11.18 17.38
N SER A 278 -5.65 10.29 18.10
CA SER A 278 -6.74 9.44 17.55
C SER A 278 -7.86 10.23 16.87
N GLN A 279 -8.19 11.40 17.43
CA GLN A 279 -9.24 12.28 16.92
C GLN A 279 -8.81 13.17 15.74
N LYS A 280 -7.62 12.95 15.21
CA LYS A 280 -7.09 13.72 14.08
C LYS A 280 -6.58 12.77 12.99
N PRO A 281 -7.48 11.99 12.40
CA PRO A 281 -7.12 11.04 11.34
C PRO A 281 -6.69 11.77 10.07
N VAL A 282 -6.32 10.98 9.07
CA VAL A 282 -6.22 11.42 7.69
C VAL A 282 -7.16 10.60 6.84
N TYR A 283 -7.54 11.16 5.70
CA TYR A 283 -8.45 10.52 4.77
C TYR A 283 -7.83 10.52 3.37
N VAL A 284 -8.13 9.46 2.62
CA VAL A 284 -7.69 9.29 1.23
C VAL A 284 -8.85 8.74 0.42
N ASP A 285 -9.02 9.28 -0.78
CA ASP A 285 -10.07 8.89 -1.72
C ASP A 285 -9.58 9.04 -3.16
N ASN A 286 -10.35 8.52 -4.12
CA ASN A 286 -10.11 8.67 -5.56
C ASN A 286 -8.66 8.41 -5.96
N ILE A 287 -8.13 7.26 -5.54
CA ILE A 287 -6.77 6.85 -5.88
C ILE A 287 -6.73 6.49 -7.36
N SER A 288 -5.77 7.05 -8.07
CA SER A 288 -5.46 6.72 -9.46
C SER A 288 -3.97 6.49 -9.64
N ILE A 289 -3.60 5.37 -10.27
CA ILE A 289 -2.21 5.03 -10.57
C ILE A 289 -2.15 4.64 -12.05
N THR A 290 -1.43 5.41 -12.83
CA THR A 290 -1.33 5.24 -14.29
C THR A 290 0.12 5.16 -14.75
N PRO A 291 0.44 4.39 -15.80
CA PRO A 291 1.77 4.45 -16.40
C PRO A 291 2.14 5.89 -16.78
N SER A 292 3.39 6.31 -16.52
CA SER A 292 3.92 7.55 -17.07
C SER A 292 4.05 7.41 -18.59
N LYS A 293 3.65 8.44 -19.30
CA LYS A 293 3.87 8.53 -20.76
C LYS A 293 5.33 8.90 -21.03
#